data_afe2d5132ca9a9e11f04ade69651fd55
#
_entry.id   afe2d5132ca9a9e11f04ade69651fd55
#
_cell.length_a   1.000
_cell.length_b   1.000
_cell.length_c   1.000
_cell.angle_alpha   90.00
_cell.angle_beta   90.00
_cell.angle_gamma   90.00
#
_symmetry.space_group_name_H-M   'P 1'
#
loop_
_entity.id
_entity.type
_entity.pdbx_description
1 polymer ?
#
loop_
_entity_poly.entity_id
_entity_poly.type
_entity_poly.pdbx_seq_one_letter_code
_entity_poly.pdbx_strand_id
1 'polypeptide(L)'
;MCLFLFCLDASRQTKSDALTKKLKETYDLWASKPKSECDIGEHLKHLRRLAGESEIVVELGTRGMVSTLGLLMGLQENSKSVKKYLGVDLSYPDKTILNQIHRFATSARVDFQFILANDLEIDPVECDLLFIDTLHTYRQLTLELEKFSPKVKKYIAMHDTDEPWGWEDEPNFTAVTNNYPDWINPTKRGLFEAVEDFLARHPEWVKQEQHTNCHGFTVLKRV
;
A
#
# COMPACT_ATOMS: atom_id res chain seq x y z
N MET A 1 -16.13 -38.13 21.16
CA MET A 1 -15.01 -37.19 20.84
C MET A 1 -15.13 -36.56 19.46
N CYS A 2 -15.67 -37.19 18.43
CA CYS A 2 -15.80 -36.61 17.07
C CYS A 2 -16.82 -35.45 16.92
N LEU A 3 -17.95 -35.44 17.63
CA LEU A 3 -18.97 -34.39 17.48
C LEU A 3 -18.54 -33.01 17.99
N PHE A 4 -17.66 -32.95 19.00
CA PHE A 4 -17.19 -31.70 19.58
C PHE A 4 -16.19 -30.96 18.63
N LEU A 5 -15.39 -31.71 17.87
CA LEU A 5 -14.46 -31.16 16.88
C LEU A 5 -15.22 -30.56 15.69
N PHE A 6 -16.27 -31.22 15.21
CA PHE A 6 -17.12 -30.71 14.10
C PHE A 6 -17.88 -29.43 14.49
N CYS A 7 -18.37 -29.31 15.72
CA CYS A 7 -19.04 -28.08 16.18
C CYS A 7 -18.08 -26.89 16.35
N LEU A 8 -16.86 -27.15 16.79
CA LEU A 8 -15.80 -26.09 16.92
C LEU A 8 -15.34 -25.57 15.55
N ASP A 9 -15.22 -26.47 14.58
CA ASP A 9 -14.82 -26.10 13.21
C ASP A 9 -15.93 -25.30 12.50
N ALA A 10 -17.19 -25.72 12.60
CA ALA A 10 -18.31 -24.98 12.04
C ALA A 10 -18.47 -23.59 12.66
N SER A 11 -18.25 -23.45 13.98
CA SER A 11 -18.33 -22.14 14.64
C SER A 11 -17.16 -21.19 14.28
N ARG A 12 -15.98 -21.74 14.01
CA ARG A 12 -14.83 -20.97 13.51
C ARG A 12 -15.05 -20.53 12.06
N GLN A 13 -15.58 -21.42 11.21
CA GLN A 13 -15.89 -21.11 9.82
C GLN A 13 -16.93 -19.99 9.73
N THR A 14 -18.04 -20.08 10.46
CA THR A 14 -19.09 -19.03 10.46
C THR A 14 -18.59 -17.67 10.94
N LYS A 15 -17.66 -17.63 11.91
CA LYS A 15 -17.02 -16.38 12.35
C LYS A 15 -16.07 -15.81 11.29
N SER A 16 -15.33 -16.66 10.60
CA SER A 16 -14.46 -16.25 9.50
C SER A 16 -15.28 -15.67 8.35
N ASP A 17 -16.37 -16.33 7.97
CA ASP A 17 -17.26 -15.87 6.90
C ASP A 17 -17.90 -14.51 7.22
N ALA A 18 -18.33 -14.31 8.48
CA ALA A 18 -18.87 -13.04 8.95
C ALA A 18 -17.82 -11.90 8.91
N LEU A 19 -16.57 -12.19 9.24
CA LEU A 19 -15.47 -11.21 9.16
C LEU A 19 -15.12 -10.89 7.71
N THR A 20 -15.07 -11.88 6.84
CA THR A 20 -14.85 -11.69 5.39
C THR A 20 -15.94 -10.81 4.78
N LYS A 21 -17.21 -11.08 5.12
CA LYS A 21 -18.32 -10.23 4.70
C LYS A 21 -18.16 -8.79 5.20
N LYS A 22 -17.78 -8.60 6.46
CA LYS A 22 -17.56 -7.28 7.04
C LYS A 22 -16.36 -6.54 6.39
N LEU A 23 -15.29 -7.24 6.05
CA LEU A 23 -14.18 -6.66 5.28
C LEU A 23 -14.69 -6.10 3.94
N LYS A 24 -15.47 -6.92 3.21
CA LYS A 24 -16.05 -6.50 1.94
C LYS A 24 -16.98 -5.30 2.10
N GLU A 25 -17.88 -5.30 3.07
CA GLU A 25 -18.80 -4.18 3.34
C GLU A 25 -18.01 -2.90 3.69
N THR A 26 -16.92 -3.00 4.45
CA THR A 26 -16.07 -1.87 4.80
C THR A 26 -15.30 -1.36 3.57
N TYR A 27 -14.76 -2.26 2.76
CA TYR A 27 -14.12 -1.91 1.49
C TYR A 27 -15.12 -1.20 0.54
N ASP A 28 -16.30 -1.77 0.32
CA ASP A 28 -17.34 -1.20 -0.56
C ASP A 28 -17.75 0.21 -0.09
N LEU A 29 -17.85 0.42 1.24
CA LEU A 29 -18.14 1.73 1.83
C LEU A 29 -17.06 2.76 1.46
N TRP A 30 -15.78 2.45 1.66
CA TRP A 30 -14.70 3.38 1.36
C TRP A 30 -14.51 3.59 -0.14
N ALA A 31 -14.66 2.54 -0.94
CA ALA A 31 -14.57 2.64 -2.41
C ALA A 31 -15.71 3.46 -3.04
N SER A 32 -16.83 3.65 -2.34
CA SER A 32 -17.98 4.45 -2.81
C SER A 32 -17.93 5.91 -2.37
N LYS A 33 -16.96 6.30 -1.51
CA LYS A 33 -16.87 7.67 -1.02
C LYS A 33 -16.36 8.62 -2.12
N PRO A 34 -16.90 9.85 -2.18
CA PRO A 34 -16.39 10.85 -3.09
C PRO A 34 -14.97 11.29 -2.69
N LYS A 35 -14.20 11.81 -3.64
CA LYS A 35 -12.83 12.31 -3.42
C LYS A 35 -12.70 13.25 -2.22
N SER A 36 -13.69 14.10 -1.98
CA SER A 36 -13.69 15.04 -0.84
C SER A 36 -13.71 14.37 0.54
N GLU A 37 -14.09 13.09 0.61
CA GLU A 37 -14.12 12.31 1.85
C GLU A 37 -13.04 11.22 1.90
N CYS A 38 -12.57 10.78 0.73
CA CYS A 38 -11.57 9.73 0.60
C CYS A 38 -10.83 9.85 -0.73
N ASP A 39 -9.63 10.38 -0.67
CA ASP A 39 -8.77 10.62 -1.84
C ASP A 39 -8.28 9.31 -2.51
N ILE A 40 -8.04 8.25 -1.74
CA ILE A 40 -7.62 6.93 -2.26
C ILE A 40 -8.81 6.04 -2.67
N GLY A 41 -10.06 6.42 -2.35
CA GLY A 41 -11.23 5.55 -2.47
C GLY A 41 -11.42 4.95 -3.87
N GLU A 42 -11.31 5.75 -4.91
CA GLU A 42 -11.49 5.33 -6.30
C GLU A 42 -10.36 4.38 -6.77
N HIS A 43 -9.20 4.41 -6.11
CA HIS A 43 -8.04 3.56 -6.43
C HIS A 43 -8.00 2.23 -5.67
N LEU A 44 -8.87 2.02 -4.69
CA LEU A 44 -8.96 0.75 -3.95
C LEU A 44 -9.14 -0.47 -4.87
N LYS A 45 -9.86 -0.31 -5.98
CA LYS A 45 -10.04 -1.39 -6.99
C LYS A 45 -8.73 -1.79 -7.66
N HIS A 46 -7.82 -0.84 -7.89
CA HIS A 46 -6.49 -1.10 -8.47
C HIS A 46 -5.60 -1.81 -7.47
N LEU A 47 -5.57 -1.33 -6.22
CA LEU A 47 -4.84 -1.98 -5.13
C LEU A 47 -5.33 -3.42 -4.90
N ARG A 48 -6.66 -3.65 -4.88
CA ARG A 48 -7.27 -4.99 -4.78
C ARG A 48 -6.81 -5.91 -5.89
N ARG A 49 -6.82 -5.44 -7.14
CA ARG A 49 -6.36 -6.23 -8.29
C ARG A 49 -4.89 -6.60 -8.18
N LEU A 50 -4.01 -5.62 -7.93
CA LEU A 50 -2.57 -5.82 -7.80
C LEU A 50 -2.22 -6.78 -6.65
N ALA A 51 -2.86 -6.62 -5.50
CA ALA A 51 -2.68 -7.52 -4.36
C ALA A 51 -3.24 -8.93 -4.64
N GLY A 52 -4.29 -9.06 -5.46
CA GLY A 52 -4.81 -10.35 -5.92
C GLY A 52 -3.81 -11.16 -6.76
N GLU A 53 -2.86 -10.48 -7.40
CA GLU A 53 -1.77 -11.08 -8.18
C GLU A 53 -0.47 -11.28 -7.37
N SER A 54 -0.47 -10.92 -6.07
CA SER A 54 0.71 -10.83 -5.21
C SER A 54 0.61 -11.79 -4.02
N GLU A 55 1.74 -12.35 -3.58
CA GLU A 55 1.85 -13.14 -2.35
C GLU A 55 2.29 -12.28 -1.17
N ILE A 56 3.22 -11.35 -1.41
CA ILE A 56 3.79 -10.47 -0.40
C ILE A 56 3.57 -9.03 -0.83
N VAL A 57 2.90 -8.26 0.03
CA VAL A 57 2.59 -6.85 -0.16
C VAL A 57 3.26 -6.02 0.92
N VAL A 58 3.92 -4.94 0.53
CA VAL A 58 4.46 -3.92 1.42
C VAL A 58 3.75 -2.60 1.14
N GLU A 59 3.30 -1.92 2.18
CA GLU A 59 2.66 -0.61 2.14
C GLU A 59 3.48 0.37 2.97
N LEU A 60 3.96 1.43 2.33
CA LEU A 60 4.64 2.57 2.96
C LEU A 60 3.65 3.73 3.05
N GLY A 61 3.37 4.19 4.28
CA GLY A 61 2.29 5.14 4.56
C GLY A 61 0.93 4.44 4.65
N THR A 62 0.46 4.17 5.86
CA THR A 62 -0.82 3.47 6.10
C THR A 62 -1.91 4.39 6.61
N ARG A 63 -1.55 5.50 7.24
CA ARG A 63 -2.45 6.53 7.78
C ARG A 63 -3.69 5.93 8.47
N GLY A 64 -4.88 6.07 7.85
CA GLY A 64 -6.15 5.50 8.34
C GLY A 64 -6.42 4.07 7.88
N MET A 65 -5.47 3.40 7.23
CA MET A 65 -5.54 2.02 6.73
C MET A 65 -6.67 1.79 5.71
N VAL A 66 -7.06 2.81 4.96
CA VAL A 66 -8.10 2.68 3.92
C VAL A 66 -7.55 1.91 2.71
N SER A 67 -6.36 2.27 2.21
CA SER A 67 -5.61 1.54 1.18
C SER A 67 -5.39 0.08 1.56
N THR A 68 -5.06 -0.17 2.85
CA THR A 68 -4.90 -1.50 3.43
C THR A 68 -6.14 -2.39 3.21
N LEU A 69 -7.36 -1.83 3.22
CA LEU A 69 -8.58 -2.59 2.93
C LEU A 69 -8.57 -3.15 1.51
N GLY A 70 -8.14 -2.35 0.52
CA GLY A 70 -8.01 -2.78 -0.87
C GLY A 70 -6.98 -3.89 -1.01
N LEU A 71 -5.82 -3.73 -0.37
CA LEU A 71 -4.74 -4.72 -0.37
C LEU A 71 -5.16 -6.03 0.29
N LEU A 72 -5.82 -5.98 1.45
CA LEU A 72 -6.32 -7.18 2.13
C LEU A 72 -7.43 -7.88 1.34
N MET A 73 -8.31 -7.14 0.67
CA MET A 73 -9.34 -7.74 -0.21
C MET A 73 -8.69 -8.52 -1.35
N GLY A 74 -7.67 -7.96 -2.01
CA GLY A 74 -6.93 -8.65 -3.07
C GLY A 74 -6.21 -9.90 -2.56
N LEU A 75 -5.47 -9.77 -1.45
CA LEU A 75 -4.81 -10.91 -0.81
C LEU A 75 -5.81 -12.00 -0.36
N GLN A 76 -6.99 -11.62 0.10
CA GLN A 76 -8.04 -12.58 0.50
C GLN A 76 -8.55 -13.37 -0.70
N GLU A 77 -8.71 -12.74 -1.86
CA GLU A 77 -9.16 -13.35 -3.11
C GLU A 77 -8.08 -14.17 -3.81
N ASN A 78 -6.82 -13.94 -3.47
CA ASN A 78 -5.71 -14.70 -4.01
C ASN A 78 -5.76 -16.16 -3.53
N SER A 79 -5.64 -17.11 -4.45
CA SER A 79 -5.65 -18.56 -4.16
C SER A 79 -4.31 -19.09 -3.64
N LYS A 80 -3.28 -18.27 -3.57
CA LYS A 80 -1.95 -18.66 -3.10
C LYS A 80 -1.96 -19.04 -1.61
N SER A 81 -1.08 -19.98 -1.25
CA SER A 81 -0.95 -20.45 0.14
C SER A 81 -0.20 -19.46 1.04
N VAL A 82 0.74 -18.71 0.48
CA VAL A 82 1.49 -17.66 1.18
C VAL A 82 0.82 -16.33 0.88
N LYS A 83 0.48 -15.60 1.95
CA LYS A 83 -0.10 -14.27 1.87
C LYS A 83 0.45 -13.45 3.01
N LYS A 84 1.24 -12.44 2.70
CA LYS A 84 1.85 -11.55 3.70
C LYS A 84 1.56 -10.10 3.38
N TYR A 85 1.35 -9.34 4.43
CA TYR A 85 1.23 -7.89 4.38
C TYR A 85 2.13 -7.27 5.44
N LEU A 86 2.90 -6.28 5.02
CA LEU A 86 3.69 -5.44 5.91
C LEU A 86 3.32 -3.98 5.66
N GLY A 87 2.75 -3.33 6.68
CA GLY A 87 2.53 -1.87 6.69
C GLY A 87 3.61 -1.17 7.50
N VAL A 88 4.06 -0.01 7.01
CA VAL A 88 5.05 0.85 7.67
C VAL A 88 4.51 2.26 7.73
N ASP A 89 4.58 2.91 8.89
CA ASP A 89 4.15 4.31 9.07
C ASP A 89 4.93 4.96 10.22
N LEU A 90 5.03 6.28 10.20
CA LEU A 90 5.63 7.11 11.25
C LEU A 90 4.73 7.22 12.49
N SER A 91 3.45 6.88 12.37
CA SER A 91 2.46 6.95 13.42
C SER A 91 1.63 5.68 13.54
N TYR A 92 1.19 5.35 14.74
CA TYR A 92 0.23 4.25 14.90
C TYR A 92 -1.13 4.65 14.35
N PRO A 93 -1.77 3.79 13.56
CA PRO A 93 -3.19 3.93 13.25
C PRO A 93 -4.03 3.91 14.53
N ASP A 94 -5.27 4.43 14.45
CA ASP A 94 -6.20 4.28 15.58
C ASP A 94 -6.28 2.80 16.02
N LYS A 95 -6.21 2.58 17.33
CA LYS A 95 -6.16 1.23 17.91
C LYS A 95 -7.37 0.37 17.51
N THR A 96 -8.54 1.00 17.36
CA THR A 96 -9.78 0.29 16.97
C THR A 96 -9.68 -0.16 15.52
N ILE A 97 -9.16 0.72 14.64
CA ILE A 97 -8.93 0.43 13.22
C ILE A 97 -7.89 -0.68 13.10
N LEU A 98 -6.74 -0.56 13.73
CA LEU A 98 -5.67 -1.56 13.67
C LEU A 98 -6.17 -2.94 14.14
N ASN A 99 -6.91 -2.99 15.25
CA ASN A 99 -7.51 -4.25 15.73
C ASN A 99 -8.53 -4.83 14.73
N GLN A 100 -9.30 -3.99 14.06
CA GLN A 100 -10.24 -4.45 13.04
C GLN A 100 -9.51 -5.01 11.82
N ILE A 101 -8.48 -4.35 11.34
CA ILE A 101 -7.62 -4.80 10.24
C ILE A 101 -6.94 -6.13 10.59
N HIS A 102 -6.40 -6.28 11.79
CA HIS A 102 -5.84 -7.54 12.27
C HIS A 102 -6.84 -8.71 12.20
N ARG A 103 -8.10 -8.45 12.60
CA ARG A 103 -9.17 -9.47 12.52
C ARG A 103 -9.52 -9.82 11.07
N PHE A 104 -9.53 -8.84 10.17
CA PHE A 104 -9.74 -9.06 8.75
C PHE A 104 -8.60 -9.89 8.15
N ALA A 105 -7.35 -9.51 8.40
CA ALA A 105 -6.18 -10.25 7.96
C ALA A 105 -6.20 -11.71 8.44
N THR A 106 -6.52 -11.94 9.72
CA THR A 106 -6.67 -13.28 10.28
C THR A 106 -7.74 -14.09 9.53
N SER A 107 -8.90 -13.49 9.23
CA SER A 107 -9.97 -14.18 8.49
C SER A 107 -9.59 -14.48 7.05
N ALA A 108 -8.80 -13.61 6.44
CA ALA A 108 -8.25 -13.77 5.08
C ALA A 108 -7.03 -14.71 5.02
N ARG A 109 -6.55 -15.22 6.16
CA ARG A 109 -5.31 -16.00 6.29
C ARG A 109 -4.08 -15.25 5.76
N VAL A 110 -4.01 -13.95 6.04
CA VAL A 110 -2.87 -13.09 5.73
C VAL A 110 -2.02 -12.94 6.99
N ASP A 111 -0.73 -13.21 6.86
CA ASP A 111 0.29 -12.86 7.87
C ASP A 111 0.49 -11.35 7.83
N PHE A 112 -0.12 -10.66 8.80
CA PHE A 112 -0.19 -9.21 8.87
C PHE A 112 0.80 -8.68 9.89
N GLN A 113 1.64 -7.75 9.45
CA GLN A 113 2.59 -7.03 10.30
C GLN A 113 2.43 -5.52 10.09
N PHE A 114 2.62 -4.77 11.16
CA PHE A 114 2.72 -3.31 11.14
C PHE A 114 3.98 -2.89 11.90
N ILE A 115 4.78 -2.02 11.30
CA ILE A 115 6.00 -1.46 11.88
C ILE A 115 5.82 0.06 12.01
N LEU A 116 6.00 0.56 13.24
CA LEU A 116 6.12 1.98 13.51
C LEU A 116 7.57 2.39 13.26
N ALA A 117 7.85 2.96 12.10
CA ALA A 117 9.19 3.38 11.72
C ALA A 117 9.16 4.40 10.58
N ASN A 118 10.28 5.09 10.39
CA ASN A 118 10.58 5.76 9.15
C ASN A 118 10.97 4.68 8.10
N ASP A 119 10.26 4.65 6.98
CA ASP A 119 10.50 3.72 5.88
C ASP A 119 11.92 3.84 5.30
N LEU A 120 12.48 5.06 5.31
CA LEU A 120 13.86 5.27 4.90
C LEU A 120 14.91 4.68 5.86
N GLU A 121 14.52 4.26 7.07
CA GLU A 121 15.41 3.70 8.09
C GLU A 121 15.33 2.18 8.24
N ILE A 122 14.30 1.55 7.68
CA ILE A 122 14.14 0.08 7.72
C ILE A 122 14.82 -0.60 6.54
N ASP A 123 15.22 -1.85 6.70
CA ASP A 123 15.71 -2.67 5.60
C ASP A 123 14.55 -3.15 4.71
N PRO A 124 14.65 -2.98 3.37
CA PRO A 124 13.64 -3.46 2.45
C PRO A 124 13.50 -4.98 2.47
N VAL A 125 12.27 -5.48 2.54
CA VAL A 125 11.97 -6.91 2.41
C VAL A 125 11.54 -7.25 0.98
N GLU A 126 11.79 -8.50 0.56
CA GLU A 126 11.30 -8.95 -0.74
C GLU A 126 9.77 -8.97 -0.77
N CYS A 127 9.18 -8.39 -1.82
CA CYS A 127 7.74 -8.38 -2.03
C CYS A 127 7.37 -8.49 -3.53
N ASP A 128 6.12 -8.82 -3.81
CA ASP A 128 5.57 -8.79 -5.16
C ASP A 128 5.01 -7.41 -5.50
N LEU A 129 4.39 -6.75 -4.52
CA LEU A 129 3.78 -5.43 -4.64
C LEU A 129 4.32 -4.51 -3.54
N LEU A 130 4.86 -3.38 -3.94
CA LEU A 130 5.12 -2.23 -3.09
C LEU A 130 4.07 -1.15 -3.38
N PHE A 131 3.36 -0.69 -2.37
CA PHE A 131 2.50 0.49 -2.46
C PHE A 131 3.10 1.62 -1.62
N ILE A 132 3.19 2.83 -2.22
CA ILE A 132 3.79 4.02 -1.60
C ILE A 132 2.74 5.14 -1.56
N ASP A 133 2.46 5.64 -0.37
CA ASP A 133 1.58 6.78 -0.10
C ASP A 133 2.09 7.50 1.16
N THR A 134 3.25 8.13 1.05
CA THR A 134 4.02 8.72 2.14
C THR A 134 4.07 10.25 2.03
N LEU A 135 5.23 10.86 2.26
CA LEU A 135 5.45 12.28 2.08
C LEU A 135 5.54 12.65 0.59
N HIS A 136 4.67 13.54 0.14
CA HIS A 136 4.53 13.92 -1.26
C HIS A 136 5.62 14.92 -1.69
N THR A 137 6.87 14.47 -1.78
CA THR A 137 7.98 15.27 -2.30
C THR A 137 8.82 14.45 -3.29
N TYR A 138 9.39 15.13 -4.28
CA TYR A 138 10.33 14.53 -5.22
C TYR A 138 11.44 13.74 -4.53
N ARG A 139 12.01 14.32 -3.48
CA ARG A 139 13.15 13.73 -2.76
C ARG A 139 12.78 12.46 -2.01
N GLN A 140 11.64 12.47 -1.32
CA GLN A 140 11.17 11.31 -0.55
C GLN A 140 10.90 10.14 -1.49
N LEU A 141 10.06 10.34 -2.50
CA LEU A 141 9.72 9.26 -3.44
C LEU A 141 10.95 8.75 -4.20
N THR A 142 11.88 9.64 -4.57
CA THR A 142 13.14 9.22 -5.21
C THR A 142 13.92 8.25 -4.31
N LEU A 143 14.06 8.55 -3.01
CA LEU A 143 14.76 7.68 -2.07
C LEU A 143 14.03 6.35 -1.87
N GLU A 144 12.72 6.37 -1.74
CA GLU A 144 11.91 5.17 -1.57
C GLU A 144 12.02 4.25 -2.79
N LEU A 145 11.90 4.80 -3.99
CA LEU A 145 12.04 4.02 -5.22
C LEU A 145 13.42 3.38 -5.34
N GLU A 146 14.50 4.14 -5.13
CA GLU A 146 15.86 3.61 -5.19
C GLU A 146 16.12 2.53 -4.11
N LYS A 147 15.60 2.75 -2.92
CA LYS A 147 15.82 1.86 -1.79
C LYS A 147 15.06 0.54 -1.92
N PHE A 148 13.77 0.62 -2.29
CA PHE A 148 12.88 -0.54 -2.23
C PHE A 148 12.79 -1.31 -3.55
N SER A 149 12.91 -0.64 -4.72
CA SER A 149 12.73 -1.30 -6.01
C SER A 149 13.58 -2.56 -6.23
N PRO A 150 14.83 -2.68 -5.72
CA PRO A 150 15.63 -3.90 -5.90
C PRO A 150 14.99 -5.15 -5.26
N LYS A 151 14.09 -4.96 -4.28
CA LYS A 151 13.40 -6.03 -3.57
C LYS A 151 11.98 -6.31 -4.07
N VAL A 152 11.47 -5.50 -5.01
CA VAL A 152 10.13 -5.67 -5.57
C VAL A 152 10.18 -6.54 -6.82
N LYS A 153 9.33 -7.57 -6.86
CA LYS A 153 9.35 -8.58 -7.94
C LYS A 153 8.42 -8.25 -9.11
N LYS A 154 7.30 -7.56 -8.85
CA LYS A 154 6.26 -7.37 -9.90
C LYS A 154 5.83 -5.92 -10.06
N TYR A 155 5.32 -5.27 -9.00
CA TYR A 155 4.64 -3.99 -9.10
C TYR A 155 5.11 -3.01 -8.05
N ILE A 156 5.27 -1.74 -8.47
CA ILE A 156 5.31 -0.58 -7.58
C ILE A 156 4.10 0.27 -7.93
N ALA A 157 3.22 0.53 -6.95
CA ALA A 157 2.08 1.41 -7.09
C ALA A 157 2.28 2.64 -6.19
N MET A 158 1.90 3.82 -6.68
CA MET A 158 2.09 5.09 -5.97
C MET A 158 0.82 5.92 -6.07
N HIS A 159 0.42 6.54 -4.97
CA HIS A 159 -0.65 7.52 -4.94
C HIS A 159 -0.12 8.95 -5.11
N ASP A 160 -1.01 9.92 -5.27
CA ASP A 160 -0.70 11.36 -5.37
C ASP A 160 0.27 11.76 -6.49
N THR A 161 0.33 10.96 -7.56
CA THR A 161 1.23 11.15 -8.70
C THR A 161 0.70 12.12 -9.77
N ASP A 162 -0.41 12.86 -9.49
CA ASP A 162 -0.96 13.93 -10.31
C ASP A 162 -1.27 15.16 -9.44
N GLU A 163 -2.06 16.12 -9.92
CA GLU A 163 -2.31 17.39 -9.22
C GLU A 163 -2.85 17.23 -7.79
N PRO A 164 -2.29 17.96 -6.82
CA PRO A 164 -1.20 18.94 -6.96
C PRO A 164 0.20 18.30 -6.79
N TRP A 165 0.31 17.19 -6.04
CA TRP A 165 1.58 16.62 -5.54
C TRP A 165 2.41 15.91 -6.61
N GLY A 166 1.80 15.59 -7.72
CA GLY A 166 2.55 15.10 -8.88
C GLY A 166 3.52 16.15 -9.44
N TRP A 167 3.19 17.45 -9.29
CA TRP A 167 3.93 18.57 -9.89
C TRP A 167 4.63 19.47 -8.88
N GLU A 168 4.18 19.47 -7.63
CA GLU A 168 4.70 20.30 -6.55
C GLU A 168 5.00 19.45 -5.32
N ASP A 169 6.01 19.82 -4.55
CA ASP A 169 6.25 19.22 -3.26
C ASP A 169 5.23 19.71 -2.24
N GLU A 170 4.73 18.83 -1.38
CA GLU A 170 3.81 19.18 -0.31
C GLU A 170 4.43 20.24 0.62
N PRO A 171 3.78 21.40 0.80
CA PRO A 171 4.32 22.47 1.63
C PRO A 171 4.21 22.14 3.12
N ASN A 172 5.08 22.74 3.92
CA ASN A 172 5.04 22.71 5.39
C ASN A 172 5.26 21.34 6.05
N PHE A 173 5.71 20.36 5.33
CA PHE A 173 6.16 19.13 5.96
C PHE A 173 7.59 19.31 6.46
N THR A 174 7.80 19.18 7.75
CA THR A 174 9.15 19.06 8.30
C THR A 174 9.65 17.70 7.88
N ALA A 175 10.48 17.64 6.85
CA ALA A 175 11.08 16.40 6.39
C ALA A 175 11.70 15.68 7.60
N VAL A 176 11.42 14.40 7.76
CA VAL A 176 11.94 13.56 8.85
C VAL A 176 13.47 13.49 8.77
N THR A 177 14.01 13.80 7.61
CA THR A 177 15.45 13.99 7.39
C THR A 177 15.71 15.20 6.49
N ASN A 178 16.63 16.07 6.90
CA ASN A 178 17.19 17.12 6.05
C ASN A 178 18.46 16.66 5.31
N ASN A 179 18.92 15.44 5.57
CA ASN A 179 20.16 14.88 5.02
C ASN A 179 19.82 14.02 3.79
N TYR A 180 19.49 14.69 2.69
CA TYR A 180 19.37 14.01 1.41
C TYR A 180 20.76 13.84 0.79
N PRO A 181 21.03 12.71 0.11
CA PRO A 181 22.26 12.49 -0.62
C PRO A 181 22.49 13.57 -1.70
N ASP A 182 23.75 13.95 -1.93
CA ASP A 182 24.13 15.00 -2.89
C ASP A 182 23.72 14.68 -4.35
N TRP A 183 23.47 13.43 -4.66
CA TRP A 183 23.04 13.02 -6.00
C TRP A 183 21.57 13.34 -6.29
N ILE A 184 20.75 13.65 -5.28
CA ILE A 184 19.35 14.06 -5.46
C ILE A 184 19.31 15.53 -5.90
N ASN A 185 18.70 15.79 -7.04
CA ASN A 185 18.56 17.16 -7.53
C ASN A 185 17.66 18.00 -6.59
N PRO A 186 18.21 19.04 -5.94
CA PRO A 186 17.45 19.83 -4.97
C PRO A 186 16.44 20.80 -5.60
N THR A 187 16.43 20.95 -6.93
CA THR A 187 15.53 21.87 -7.64
C THR A 187 14.29 21.18 -8.20
N LYS A 188 14.31 19.85 -8.29
CA LYS A 188 13.17 19.06 -8.76
C LYS A 188 12.07 18.97 -7.70
N ARG A 189 10.84 18.89 -8.16
CA ARG A 189 9.63 18.87 -7.34
C ARG A 189 8.63 17.87 -7.88
N GLY A 190 7.75 17.40 -6.99
CA GLY A 190 6.60 16.57 -7.31
C GLY A 190 6.92 15.10 -7.56
N LEU A 191 5.91 14.27 -7.33
CA LEU A 191 6.06 12.81 -7.42
C LEU A 191 6.18 12.33 -8.86
N PHE A 192 5.52 13.01 -9.81
CA PHE A 192 5.57 12.64 -11.23
C PHE A 192 7.02 12.68 -11.76
N GLU A 193 7.76 13.74 -11.44
CA GLU A 193 9.16 13.88 -11.89
C GLU A 193 10.07 12.82 -11.25
N ALA A 194 9.81 12.43 -10.01
CA ALA A 194 10.54 11.34 -9.36
C ALA A 194 10.33 9.99 -10.08
N VAL A 195 9.08 9.73 -10.51
CA VAL A 195 8.74 8.52 -11.29
C VAL A 195 9.43 8.52 -12.65
N GLU A 196 9.40 9.64 -13.38
CA GLU A 196 10.03 9.73 -14.72
C GLU A 196 11.57 9.58 -14.62
N ASP A 197 12.19 10.20 -13.63
CA ASP A 197 13.61 10.05 -13.39
C ASP A 197 14.00 8.62 -13.00
N PHE A 198 13.18 7.97 -12.20
CA PHE A 198 13.37 6.56 -11.84
C PHE A 198 13.31 5.68 -13.09
N LEU A 199 12.28 5.81 -13.92
CA LEU A 199 12.14 5.03 -15.15
C LEU A 199 13.28 5.25 -16.14
N ALA A 200 13.83 6.47 -16.21
CA ALA A 200 14.96 6.77 -17.05
C ALA A 200 16.26 6.05 -16.63
N ARG A 201 16.39 5.73 -15.33
CA ARG A 201 17.56 5.03 -14.78
C ARG A 201 17.39 3.52 -14.67
N HIS A 202 16.14 3.04 -14.63
CA HIS A 202 15.78 1.65 -14.34
C HIS A 202 14.99 1.02 -15.50
N PRO A 203 15.64 0.61 -16.60
CA PRO A 203 14.98 0.06 -17.78
C PRO A 203 14.26 -1.27 -17.52
N GLU A 204 14.50 -1.92 -16.38
CA GLU A 204 13.78 -3.10 -15.92
C GLU A 204 12.37 -2.77 -15.40
N TRP A 205 11.99 -1.49 -15.39
CA TRP A 205 10.65 -1.02 -14.99
C TRP A 205 9.98 -0.29 -16.13
N VAL A 206 8.68 -0.52 -16.30
CA VAL A 206 7.84 0.20 -17.26
C VAL A 206 6.60 0.76 -16.57
N LYS A 207 6.13 1.93 -17.00
CA LYS A 207 4.87 2.49 -16.55
C LYS A 207 3.73 1.69 -17.18
N GLN A 208 3.00 0.92 -16.37
CA GLN A 208 1.89 0.07 -16.82
C GLN A 208 0.57 0.83 -16.80
N GLU A 209 0.32 1.64 -15.77
CA GLU A 209 -0.91 2.40 -15.61
C GLU A 209 -0.60 3.80 -15.06
N GLN A 210 -1.41 4.77 -15.49
CA GLN A 210 -1.43 6.11 -14.94
C GLN A 210 -2.88 6.60 -14.92
N HIS A 211 -3.37 6.96 -13.75
CA HIS A 211 -4.68 7.53 -13.51
C HIS A 211 -4.53 8.94 -12.97
N THR A 212 -5.34 9.89 -13.43
CA THR A 212 -5.25 11.32 -13.07
C THR A 212 -6.32 11.75 -12.07
N ASN A 213 -7.32 10.89 -11.82
CA ASN A 213 -8.36 11.16 -10.81
C ASN A 213 -7.80 10.97 -9.40
N CYS A 214 -8.45 11.57 -8.40
CA CYS A 214 -8.10 11.44 -6.97
C CYS A 214 -6.61 11.64 -6.68
N HIS A 215 -6.04 12.75 -7.15
CA HIS A 215 -4.62 13.13 -7.04
C HIS A 215 -3.63 12.23 -7.81
N GLY A 216 -4.14 11.29 -8.58
CA GLY A 216 -3.33 10.40 -9.41
C GLY A 216 -2.94 9.08 -8.74
N PHE A 217 -2.76 8.08 -9.60
CA PHE A 217 -2.30 6.76 -9.20
C PHE A 217 -1.48 6.15 -10.34
N THR A 218 -0.23 5.85 -10.07
CA THR A 218 0.71 5.29 -11.06
C THR A 218 1.14 3.90 -10.67
N VAL A 219 1.20 2.98 -11.65
CA VAL A 219 1.67 1.61 -11.47
C VAL A 219 2.86 1.36 -12.38
N LEU A 220 3.98 0.98 -11.79
CA LEU A 220 5.13 0.45 -12.49
C LEU A 220 5.11 -1.08 -12.43
N LYS A 221 5.53 -1.72 -13.52
CA LYS A 221 5.69 -3.16 -13.62
C LYS A 221 7.13 -3.51 -13.97
N ARG A 222 7.66 -4.52 -13.31
CA ARG A 222 8.97 -5.09 -13.63
C ARG A 222 8.84 -5.95 -14.90
N VAL A 223 9.74 -5.77 -15.86
CA VAL A 223 9.83 -6.52 -17.13
C VAL A 223 11.04 -7.42 -17.17
#